data_8689d117f2c908bdf14ec564bff44514
#
_entry.id   8689d117f2c908bdf14ec564bff44514
#
_cell.length_a   1.000
_cell.length_b   1.000
_cell.length_c   1.000
_cell.angle_alpha   90.00
_cell.angle_beta   90.00
_cell.angle_gamma   90.00
#
_symmetry.space_group_name_H-M   'P 1'
#
loop_
_entity.id
_entity.type
_entity.pdbx_description
1 polymer ?
#
loop_
_entity_poly.entity_id
_entity_poly.type
_entity_poly.pdbx_seq_one_letter_code
_entity_poly.pdbx_strand_id
1 'polypeptide(L)'
;VLSRLAGQLVPAVGRLTLTTDDGADLPPAGIIAANHTSLADPAIVLAALLRLGARPVVMATAGLWSVPLLGRALAREDHIPVYRGDPRAARSVDLAQEALERGRHILIYAEGGLPRRTDAAEAEPGAFRRGLARLAHRTGAPVIPVGQAGARRVTSGSAVKQLAGLATAPVRRPRLHVHVGPPLCLDGEGPAATEQARLAVTAAWRTAVARLGEPAGPAA
;
A
#
# COMPACT_ATOMS: atom_id res chain seq x y z
N VAL A 1 -12.83 5.81 -9.46
CA VAL A 1 -13.26 6.94 -8.60
C VAL A 1 -12.22 7.17 -7.50
N LEU A 2 -11.90 6.13 -6.68
CA LEU A 2 -11.00 6.28 -5.51
C LEU A 2 -9.60 6.74 -5.90
N SER A 3 -8.98 6.14 -6.93
CA SER A 3 -7.65 6.59 -7.40
C SER A 3 -7.69 8.03 -7.92
N ARG A 4 -8.77 8.44 -8.61
CA ARG A 4 -8.93 9.82 -9.09
C ARG A 4 -9.13 10.80 -7.92
N LEU A 5 -9.98 10.44 -6.95
CA LEU A 5 -10.17 11.24 -5.74
C LEU A 5 -8.87 11.37 -4.95
N ALA A 6 -8.13 10.29 -4.78
CA ALA A 6 -6.81 10.31 -4.15
C ALA A 6 -5.84 11.25 -4.91
N GLY A 7 -5.82 11.15 -6.25
CA GLY A 7 -5.00 12.02 -7.10
C GLY A 7 -5.32 13.52 -6.98
N GLN A 8 -6.55 13.87 -6.61
CA GLN A 8 -6.97 15.27 -6.38
C GLN A 8 -6.74 15.69 -4.92
N LEU A 9 -7.09 14.84 -3.95
CA LEU A 9 -7.06 15.19 -2.52
C LEU A 9 -5.65 15.16 -1.94
N VAL A 10 -4.81 14.19 -2.32
CA VAL A 10 -3.46 14.06 -1.74
C VAL A 10 -2.60 15.29 -2.02
N PRO A 11 -2.57 15.90 -3.22
CA PRO A 11 -1.84 17.14 -3.45
C PRO A 11 -2.36 18.34 -2.66
N ALA A 12 -3.63 18.32 -2.24
CA ALA A 12 -4.21 19.36 -1.40
C ALA A 12 -3.74 19.26 0.07
N VAL A 13 -3.50 18.03 0.55
CA VAL A 13 -3.12 17.78 1.96
C VAL A 13 -1.61 17.59 2.15
N GLY A 14 -0.82 17.41 1.08
CA GLY A 14 0.62 17.17 1.20
C GLY A 14 1.37 17.41 -0.11
N ARG A 15 2.70 17.40 -0.02
CA ARG A 15 3.61 17.50 -1.19
C ARG A 15 4.05 16.09 -1.58
N LEU A 16 3.28 15.46 -2.47
CA LEU A 16 3.59 14.11 -2.96
C LEU A 16 4.67 14.18 -4.04
N THR A 17 5.76 13.46 -3.82
CA THR A 17 6.81 13.15 -4.81
C THR A 17 6.81 11.65 -5.10
N LEU A 18 7.24 11.30 -6.32
CA LEU A 18 7.30 9.91 -6.79
C LEU A 18 8.64 9.69 -7.47
N THR A 19 9.27 8.56 -7.18
CA THR A 19 10.44 8.06 -7.90
C THR A 19 10.26 6.59 -8.25
N THR A 20 10.93 6.17 -9.31
CA THR A 20 11.04 4.78 -9.74
C THR A 20 12.52 4.44 -9.88
N ASP A 21 12.89 3.18 -9.70
CA ASP A 21 14.21 2.71 -10.11
C ASP A 21 14.28 2.61 -11.64
N ASP A 22 15.49 2.63 -12.20
CA ASP A 22 15.71 2.41 -13.62
C ASP A 22 15.17 1.04 -14.05
N GLY A 23 14.33 1.02 -15.07
CA GLY A 23 13.67 -0.21 -15.54
C GLY A 23 12.49 -0.66 -14.66
N ALA A 24 12.02 0.15 -13.72
CA ALA A 24 10.82 -0.13 -12.92
C ALA A 24 9.53 0.26 -13.64
N ASP A 25 9.44 -0.04 -14.94
CA ASP A 25 8.18 0.07 -15.66
C ASP A 25 7.15 -0.89 -15.05
N LEU A 26 5.94 -0.39 -14.84
CA LEU A 26 4.87 -1.24 -14.34
C LEU A 26 4.51 -2.28 -15.42
N PRO A 27 4.60 -3.58 -15.12
CA PRO A 27 4.12 -4.62 -16.04
C PRO A 27 2.63 -4.43 -16.28
N PRO A 28 2.05 -5.02 -17.35
CA PRO A 28 0.62 -4.89 -17.67
C PRO A 28 -0.30 -5.32 -16.52
N ALA A 29 0.12 -6.31 -15.73
CA ALA A 29 -0.53 -6.76 -14.49
C ALA A 29 0.54 -7.18 -13.47
N GLY A 30 0.21 -7.09 -12.17
CA GLY A 30 1.11 -7.51 -11.11
C GLY A 30 0.58 -7.20 -9.72
N ILE A 31 1.29 -7.68 -8.71
CA ILE A 31 0.93 -7.51 -7.30
C ILE A 31 1.77 -6.39 -6.72
N ILE A 32 1.17 -5.23 -6.53
CA ILE A 32 1.80 -4.09 -5.88
C ILE A 32 1.79 -4.34 -4.37
N ALA A 33 2.96 -4.51 -3.79
CA ALA A 33 3.14 -4.70 -2.36
C ALA A 33 3.68 -3.42 -1.72
N ALA A 34 2.94 -2.82 -0.79
CA ALA A 34 3.34 -1.59 -0.12
C ALA A 34 3.44 -1.77 1.40
N ASN A 35 4.28 -0.96 2.05
CA ASN A 35 4.32 -0.85 3.50
C ASN A 35 3.08 -0.09 4.03
N HIS A 36 2.69 -0.38 5.29
CA HIS A 36 1.46 0.13 5.87
C HIS A 36 1.67 0.72 7.27
N THR A 37 1.74 2.03 7.35
CA THR A 37 2.07 2.76 8.59
C THR A 37 0.96 3.71 9.06
N SER A 38 0.01 4.05 8.19
CA SER A 38 -0.99 5.10 8.43
C SER A 38 -2.29 4.82 7.65
N LEU A 39 -3.42 5.32 8.14
CA LEU A 39 -4.69 5.31 7.41
C LEU A 39 -4.65 6.13 6.11
N ALA A 40 -3.68 7.04 5.98
CA ALA A 40 -3.49 7.84 4.77
C ALA A 40 -2.76 7.09 3.63
N ASP A 41 -2.06 5.97 3.94
CA ASP A 41 -1.25 5.23 2.97
C ASP A 41 -2.00 4.86 1.69
N PRO A 42 -3.24 4.29 1.75
CA PRO A 42 -3.92 3.88 0.54
C PRO A 42 -4.18 5.05 -0.41
N ALA A 43 -4.55 6.21 0.13
CA ALA A 43 -4.77 7.40 -0.70
C ALA A 43 -3.46 7.90 -1.33
N ILE A 44 -2.36 7.91 -0.57
CA ILE A 44 -1.04 8.37 -1.02
C ILE A 44 -0.51 7.44 -2.12
N VAL A 45 -0.54 6.12 -1.89
CA VAL A 45 -0.08 5.13 -2.86
C VAL A 45 -0.94 5.14 -4.13
N LEU A 46 -2.28 5.21 -4.00
CA LEU A 46 -3.18 5.31 -5.16
C LEU A 46 -2.94 6.59 -5.97
N ALA A 47 -2.68 7.72 -5.30
CA ALA A 47 -2.36 8.97 -5.98
C ALA A 47 -1.03 8.91 -6.75
N ALA A 48 -0.02 8.23 -6.18
CA ALA A 48 1.27 8.02 -6.83
C ALA A 48 1.14 7.07 -8.03
N LEU A 49 0.48 5.93 -7.86
CA LEU A 49 0.27 4.94 -8.92
C LEU A 49 -0.57 5.49 -10.08
N LEU A 50 -1.52 6.39 -9.78
CA LEU A 50 -2.28 7.08 -10.83
C LEU A 50 -1.39 7.92 -11.75
N ARG A 51 -0.30 8.51 -11.23
CA ARG A 51 0.68 9.26 -12.04
C ARG A 51 1.47 8.34 -12.99
N LEU A 52 1.58 7.05 -12.65
CA LEU A 52 2.15 5.99 -13.51
C LEU A 52 1.08 5.32 -14.40
N GLY A 53 -0.13 5.86 -14.47
CA GLY A 53 -1.23 5.30 -15.25
C GLY A 53 -1.92 4.08 -14.62
N ALA A 54 -1.48 3.62 -13.44
CA ALA A 54 -2.02 2.42 -12.80
C ALA A 54 -3.21 2.74 -11.88
N ARG A 55 -4.22 1.86 -11.94
CA ARG A 55 -5.41 1.89 -11.07
C ARG A 55 -5.65 0.51 -10.48
N PRO A 56 -4.92 0.16 -9.42
CA PRO A 56 -5.00 -1.18 -8.86
C PRO A 56 -6.33 -1.46 -8.16
N VAL A 57 -6.70 -2.71 -8.13
CA VAL A 57 -7.71 -3.24 -7.22
C VAL A 57 -7.07 -3.38 -5.83
N VAL A 58 -7.65 -2.75 -4.83
CA VAL A 58 -7.11 -2.76 -3.47
C VAL A 58 -7.69 -3.93 -2.68
N MET A 59 -6.83 -4.72 -2.06
CA MET A 59 -7.24 -5.70 -1.04
C MET A 59 -7.26 -5.02 0.34
N ALA A 60 -8.44 -4.89 0.94
CA ALA A 60 -8.62 -4.16 2.19
C ALA A 60 -9.48 -4.94 3.19
N THR A 61 -9.36 -4.65 4.49
CA THR A 61 -10.18 -5.32 5.52
C THR A 61 -11.67 -5.17 5.23
N ALA A 62 -12.42 -6.27 5.31
CA ALA A 62 -13.86 -6.33 4.99
C ALA A 62 -14.70 -5.33 5.79
N GLY A 63 -14.29 -4.94 6.99
CA GLY A 63 -14.97 -3.93 7.80
C GLY A 63 -15.12 -2.57 7.12
N LEU A 64 -14.30 -2.23 6.12
CA LEU A 64 -14.44 -0.97 5.39
C LEU A 64 -15.70 -0.93 4.50
N TRP A 65 -16.26 -2.07 4.13
CA TRP A 65 -17.49 -2.13 3.34
C TRP A 65 -18.74 -1.73 4.15
N SER A 66 -18.68 -1.77 5.49
CA SER A 66 -19.75 -1.28 6.36
C SER A 66 -19.75 0.25 6.54
N VAL A 67 -18.67 0.93 6.12
CA VAL A 67 -18.58 2.40 6.20
C VAL A 67 -19.41 3.01 5.06
N PRO A 68 -20.44 3.83 5.34
CA PRO A 68 -21.25 4.47 4.31
C PRO A 68 -20.40 5.27 3.32
N LEU A 69 -20.81 5.32 2.07
CA LEU A 69 -20.09 5.95 0.94
C LEU A 69 -18.78 5.25 0.57
N LEU A 70 -17.86 4.99 1.52
CA LEU A 70 -16.61 4.28 1.26
C LEU A 70 -16.88 2.85 0.79
N GLY A 71 -17.74 2.10 1.49
CA GLY A 71 -18.11 0.73 1.10
C GLY A 71 -18.73 0.67 -0.30
N ARG A 72 -19.60 1.64 -0.63
CA ARG A 72 -20.16 1.74 -1.99
C ARG A 72 -19.08 2.06 -3.04
N ALA A 73 -18.14 2.93 -2.73
CA ALA A 73 -17.04 3.27 -3.64
C ALA A 73 -16.12 2.06 -3.85
N LEU A 74 -15.78 1.34 -2.78
CA LEU A 74 -14.98 0.12 -2.84
C LEU A 74 -15.65 -0.96 -3.71
N ALA A 75 -16.95 -1.18 -3.52
CA ALA A 75 -17.72 -2.16 -4.28
C ALA A 75 -17.83 -1.80 -5.78
N ARG A 76 -18.02 -0.50 -6.10
CA ARG A 76 -18.12 -0.03 -7.49
C ARG A 76 -16.83 -0.16 -8.30
N GLU A 77 -15.69 -0.25 -7.65
CA GLU A 77 -14.38 -0.38 -8.30
C GLU A 77 -13.80 -1.79 -8.19
N ASP A 78 -14.63 -2.76 -7.78
CA ASP A 78 -14.27 -4.17 -7.62
C ASP A 78 -13.10 -4.38 -6.64
N HIS A 79 -12.97 -3.50 -5.62
CA HIS A 79 -11.99 -3.71 -4.57
C HIS A 79 -12.36 -4.94 -3.74
N ILE A 80 -11.35 -5.63 -3.21
CA ILE A 80 -11.49 -6.98 -2.65
C ILE A 80 -11.53 -6.93 -1.12
N PRO A 81 -12.64 -7.38 -0.48
CA PRO A 81 -12.71 -7.49 0.96
C PRO A 81 -11.87 -8.68 1.46
N VAL A 82 -11.02 -8.43 2.46
CA VAL A 82 -10.21 -9.46 3.12
C VAL A 82 -10.82 -9.80 4.48
N TYR A 83 -11.26 -11.04 4.62
CA TYR A 83 -11.83 -11.61 5.84
C TYR A 83 -10.75 -12.34 6.63
N ARG A 84 -10.13 -11.67 7.61
CA ARG A 84 -9.03 -12.25 8.40
C ARG A 84 -9.55 -13.23 9.43
N GLY A 85 -8.90 -14.41 9.52
CA GLY A 85 -9.32 -15.45 10.47
C GLY A 85 -10.66 -16.11 10.15
N ASP A 86 -11.16 -15.97 8.95
CA ASP A 86 -12.44 -16.45 8.47
C ASP A 86 -12.21 -17.39 7.26
N PRO A 87 -12.98 -18.48 7.10
CA PRO A 87 -12.90 -19.33 5.90
C PRO A 87 -13.04 -18.59 4.57
N ARG A 88 -13.74 -17.45 4.56
CA ARG A 88 -13.86 -16.56 3.40
C ARG A 88 -12.55 -15.90 2.96
N ALA A 89 -11.49 -15.99 3.76
CA ALA A 89 -10.18 -15.44 3.37
C ALA A 89 -9.63 -16.06 2.07
N ALA A 90 -9.94 -17.33 1.80
CA ALA A 90 -9.57 -17.99 0.55
C ALA A 90 -10.21 -17.29 -0.67
N ARG A 91 -11.48 -16.92 -0.57
CA ARG A 91 -12.20 -16.20 -1.63
C ARG A 91 -11.54 -14.86 -2.01
N SER A 92 -10.92 -14.17 -1.06
CA SER A 92 -10.20 -12.93 -1.36
C SER A 92 -9.00 -13.17 -2.30
N VAL A 93 -8.35 -14.33 -2.16
CA VAL A 93 -7.23 -14.73 -3.05
C VAL A 93 -7.76 -15.09 -4.44
N ASP A 94 -8.90 -15.80 -4.52
CA ASP A 94 -9.51 -16.16 -5.80
C ASP A 94 -9.94 -14.91 -6.58
N LEU A 95 -10.58 -13.95 -5.93
CA LEU A 95 -10.95 -12.67 -6.55
C LEU A 95 -9.71 -11.87 -7.02
N ALA A 96 -8.62 -11.92 -6.26
CA ALA A 96 -7.38 -11.26 -6.64
C ALA A 96 -6.74 -11.93 -7.86
N GLN A 97 -6.76 -13.26 -7.93
CA GLN A 97 -6.31 -14.01 -9.09
C GLN A 97 -7.14 -13.62 -10.33
N GLU A 98 -8.46 -13.66 -10.25
CA GLU A 98 -9.34 -13.26 -11.37
C GLU A 98 -9.07 -11.82 -11.85
N ALA A 99 -8.76 -10.89 -10.94
CA ALA A 99 -8.43 -9.53 -11.32
C ALA A 99 -7.08 -9.46 -12.06
N LEU A 100 -6.07 -10.21 -11.62
CA LEU A 100 -4.78 -10.32 -12.32
C LEU A 100 -4.92 -10.93 -13.71
N GLU A 101 -5.72 -11.98 -13.85
CA GLU A 101 -6.03 -12.63 -15.15
C GLU A 101 -6.72 -11.67 -16.13
N ARG A 102 -7.49 -10.70 -15.62
CA ARG A 102 -8.10 -9.61 -16.41
C ARG A 102 -7.14 -8.44 -16.68
N GLY A 103 -5.83 -8.61 -16.41
CA GLY A 103 -4.83 -7.56 -16.66
C GLY A 103 -4.87 -6.41 -15.62
N ARG A 104 -5.44 -6.63 -14.43
CA ARG A 104 -5.50 -5.62 -13.38
C ARG A 104 -4.32 -5.76 -12.41
N HIS A 105 -3.84 -4.64 -11.90
CA HIS A 105 -2.93 -4.66 -10.75
C HIS A 105 -3.71 -4.91 -9.45
N ILE A 106 -3.10 -5.61 -8.51
CA ILE A 106 -3.60 -5.77 -7.13
C ILE A 106 -2.71 -4.96 -6.21
N LEU A 107 -3.29 -4.12 -5.35
CA LEU A 107 -2.55 -3.46 -4.25
C LEU A 107 -2.82 -4.20 -2.94
N ILE A 108 -1.74 -4.65 -2.30
CA ILE A 108 -1.80 -5.37 -1.02
C ILE A 108 -0.85 -4.75 0.01
N TYR A 109 -1.32 -4.63 1.24
CA TYR A 109 -0.53 -4.28 2.42
C TYR A 109 -0.26 -5.57 3.21
N ALA A 110 0.89 -6.18 2.92
CA ALA A 110 1.17 -7.55 3.36
C ALA A 110 1.46 -7.69 4.86
N GLU A 111 1.73 -6.60 5.57
CA GLU A 111 1.85 -6.55 7.04
C GLU A 111 0.54 -6.96 7.73
N GLY A 112 -0.57 -6.75 7.04
CA GLY A 112 -1.89 -7.20 7.50
C GLY A 112 -2.49 -6.33 8.60
N GLY A 113 -2.00 -5.13 8.85
CA GLY A 113 -2.55 -4.18 9.81
C GLY A 113 -1.63 -2.98 10.00
N LEU A 114 -2.12 -1.98 10.68
CA LEU A 114 -1.32 -0.82 11.06
C LEU A 114 -0.50 -1.13 12.32
N PRO A 115 0.74 -0.64 12.43
CA PRO A 115 1.54 -0.77 13.63
C PRO A 115 0.89 0.00 14.80
N ARG A 116 1.04 -0.53 16.02
CA ARG A 116 0.54 0.10 17.26
C ARG A 116 1.47 1.22 17.75
N ARG A 117 1.85 2.16 16.87
CA ARG A 117 2.72 3.28 17.22
C ARG A 117 1.93 4.57 17.33
N THR A 118 2.35 5.41 18.28
CA THR A 118 1.69 6.70 18.56
C THR A 118 2.48 7.92 18.08
N ASP A 119 3.77 7.73 17.74
CA ASP A 119 4.64 8.77 17.18
C ASP A 119 4.44 8.94 15.66
N ALA A 120 5.07 9.95 15.07
CA ALA A 120 5.03 10.23 13.63
C ALA A 120 6.32 9.77 12.90
N ALA A 121 7.25 9.11 13.60
CA ALA A 121 8.50 8.65 13.01
C ALA A 121 8.28 7.51 12.02
N GLU A 122 9.12 7.44 11.00
CA GLU A 122 9.15 6.33 10.06
C GLU A 122 9.69 5.06 10.73
N ALA A 123 9.15 3.92 10.37
CA ALA A 123 9.59 2.62 10.86
C ALA A 123 9.63 1.61 9.73
N GLU A 124 10.61 0.72 9.82
CA GLU A 124 10.78 -0.38 8.87
C GLU A 124 9.51 -1.26 8.82
N PRO A 125 9.11 -1.73 7.61
CA PRO A 125 7.98 -2.64 7.46
C PRO A 125 8.11 -3.88 8.33
N GLY A 126 7.04 -4.21 9.05
CA GLY A 126 6.95 -5.38 9.89
C GLY A 126 6.88 -6.70 9.10
N ALA A 127 6.68 -7.81 9.82
CA ALA A 127 6.57 -9.12 9.21
C ALA A 127 5.37 -9.21 8.24
N PHE A 128 5.59 -9.78 7.07
CA PHE A 128 4.56 -9.98 6.06
C PHE A 128 3.75 -11.26 6.31
N ARG A 129 2.47 -11.22 5.94
CA ARG A 129 1.58 -12.38 5.90
C ARG A 129 1.80 -13.17 4.60
N ARG A 130 1.65 -14.50 4.67
CA ARG A 130 1.87 -15.42 3.52
C ARG A 130 0.93 -15.21 2.33
N GLY A 131 -0.16 -14.45 2.49
CA GLY A 131 -1.16 -14.24 1.43
C GLY A 131 -0.60 -13.65 0.15
N LEU A 132 0.36 -12.74 0.24
CA LEU A 132 1.05 -12.16 -0.91
C LEU A 132 1.86 -13.21 -1.68
N ALA A 133 2.73 -13.97 -1.00
CA ALA A 133 3.55 -14.98 -1.64
C ALA A 133 2.70 -16.11 -2.25
N ARG A 134 1.61 -16.52 -1.57
CA ARG A 134 0.65 -17.49 -2.11
C ARG A 134 -0.02 -16.98 -3.38
N LEU A 135 -0.46 -15.72 -3.42
CA LEU A 135 -1.09 -15.13 -4.62
C LEU A 135 -0.08 -15.08 -5.76
N ALA A 136 1.15 -14.61 -5.52
CA ALA A 136 2.20 -14.53 -6.52
C ALA A 136 2.53 -15.91 -7.10
N HIS A 137 2.69 -16.93 -6.24
CA HIS A 137 2.96 -18.31 -6.66
C HIS A 137 1.82 -18.89 -7.51
N ARG A 138 0.56 -18.72 -7.09
CA ARG A 138 -0.62 -19.23 -7.82
C ARG A 138 -0.79 -18.63 -9.21
N THR A 139 -0.40 -17.36 -9.37
CA THR A 139 -0.69 -16.60 -10.60
C THR A 139 0.54 -16.41 -11.49
N GLY A 140 1.75 -16.67 -10.97
CA GLY A 140 2.99 -16.29 -11.64
C GLY A 140 3.18 -14.77 -11.79
N ALA A 141 2.30 -13.96 -11.19
CA ALA A 141 2.35 -12.51 -11.32
C ALA A 141 3.57 -11.92 -10.60
N PRO A 142 4.27 -10.97 -11.22
CA PRO A 142 5.38 -10.28 -10.57
C PRO A 142 4.90 -9.45 -9.38
N VAL A 143 5.73 -9.35 -8.35
CA VAL A 143 5.54 -8.46 -7.22
C VAL A 143 6.26 -7.16 -7.50
N ILE A 144 5.58 -6.04 -7.34
CA ILE A 144 6.07 -4.68 -7.53
C ILE A 144 6.21 -4.07 -6.14
N PRO A 145 7.43 -3.92 -5.60
CA PRO A 145 7.63 -3.34 -4.28
C PRO A 145 7.42 -1.84 -4.31
N VAL A 146 6.63 -1.34 -3.36
CA VAL A 146 6.36 0.09 -3.21
C VAL A 146 6.67 0.50 -1.78
N GLY A 147 7.58 1.46 -1.64
CA GLY A 147 7.88 2.11 -0.39
C GLY A 147 7.21 3.48 -0.32
N GLN A 148 6.52 3.76 0.78
CA GLN A 148 5.99 5.08 1.03
C GLN A 148 6.45 5.63 2.38
N ALA A 149 6.65 6.95 2.48
CA ALA A 149 7.07 7.64 3.68
C ALA A 149 6.38 9.00 3.81
N GLY A 150 6.27 9.50 5.04
CA GLY A 150 5.63 10.78 5.37
C GLY A 150 4.13 10.69 5.70
N ALA A 151 3.46 9.57 5.46
CA ALA A 151 2.03 9.41 5.70
C ALA A 151 1.63 9.60 7.18
N ARG A 152 2.50 9.19 8.10
CA ARG A 152 2.29 9.36 9.54
C ARG A 152 2.26 10.83 9.99
N ARG A 153 2.78 11.73 9.19
CA ARG A 153 2.66 13.19 9.40
C ARG A 153 1.27 13.71 9.05
N VAL A 154 0.50 12.98 8.26
CA VAL A 154 -0.90 13.28 7.96
C VAL A 154 -1.80 12.68 9.03
N THR A 155 -1.65 11.37 9.29
CA THR A 155 -2.46 10.65 10.29
C THR A 155 -1.59 9.72 11.13
N SER A 156 -1.50 9.99 12.45
CA SER A 156 -0.81 9.13 13.42
C SER A 156 -1.39 9.34 14.83
N GLY A 157 -1.14 8.37 15.72
CA GLY A 157 -1.54 8.45 17.12
C GLY A 157 -3.03 8.18 17.37
N SER A 158 -3.62 8.83 18.39
CA SER A 158 -5.03 8.67 18.76
C SER A 158 -5.98 9.21 17.66
N ALA A 159 -7.25 8.80 17.69
CA ALA A 159 -8.26 9.28 16.73
C ALA A 159 -8.35 10.82 16.69
N VAL A 160 -8.26 11.48 17.84
CA VAL A 160 -8.24 12.96 17.91
C VAL A 160 -7.02 13.53 17.20
N LYS A 161 -5.83 12.96 17.44
CA LYS A 161 -4.60 13.39 16.75
C LYS A 161 -4.66 13.15 15.26
N GLN A 162 -5.25 12.05 14.80
CA GLN A 162 -5.44 11.75 13.39
C GLN A 162 -6.37 12.76 12.73
N LEU A 163 -7.50 13.12 13.36
CA LEU A 163 -8.41 14.16 12.87
C LEU A 163 -7.73 15.53 12.80
N ALA A 164 -7.03 15.92 13.86
CA ALA A 164 -6.28 17.18 13.90
C ALA A 164 -5.16 17.19 12.84
N GLY A 165 -4.45 16.08 12.67
CA GLY A 165 -3.43 15.91 11.66
C GLY A 165 -3.98 16.09 10.25
N LEU A 166 -5.11 15.45 9.94
CA LEU A 166 -5.79 15.58 8.65
C LEU A 166 -6.31 17.01 8.42
N ALA A 167 -6.97 17.61 9.41
CA ALA A 167 -7.52 18.96 9.31
C ALA A 167 -6.44 20.04 9.12
N THR A 168 -5.26 19.87 9.71
CA THR A 168 -4.15 20.81 9.58
C THR A 168 -3.21 20.50 8.40
N ALA A 169 -3.32 19.32 7.78
CA ALA A 169 -2.46 18.91 6.68
C ALA A 169 -2.46 19.88 5.48
N PRO A 170 -3.59 20.48 5.04
CA PRO A 170 -3.59 21.43 3.94
C PRO A 170 -2.72 22.67 4.18
N VAL A 171 -2.62 23.11 5.44
CA VAL A 171 -1.78 24.26 5.83
C VAL A 171 -0.32 23.84 5.99
N ARG A 172 -0.06 22.75 6.71
CA ARG A 172 1.30 22.23 6.96
C ARG A 172 1.96 21.67 5.72
N ARG A 173 1.17 21.11 4.80
CA ARG A 173 1.60 20.47 3.55
C ARG A 173 2.80 19.53 3.77
N PRO A 174 2.67 18.47 4.59
CA PRO A 174 3.75 17.56 4.86
C PRO A 174 4.33 16.96 3.58
N ARG A 175 5.62 16.70 3.58
CA ARG A 175 6.29 15.99 2.50
C ARG A 175 5.87 14.52 2.53
N LEU A 176 5.49 14.00 1.38
CA LEU A 176 5.10 12.62 1.15
C LEU A 176 5.94 12.08 0.01
N HIS A 177 6.47 10.89 0.16
CA HIS A 177 7.24 10.27 -0.92
C HIS A 177 6.80 8.83 -1.14
N VAL A 178 6.67 8.46 -2.42
CA VAL A 178 6.45 7.09 -2.85
C VAL A 178 7.58 6.70 -3.79
N HIS A 179 8.16 5.54 -3.55
CA HIS A 179 9.18 4.95 -4.40
C HIS A 179 8.71 3.59 -4.89
N VAL A 180 8.81 3.35 -6.20
CA VAL A 180 8.47 2.08 -6.84
C VAL A 180 9.76 1.40 -7.26
N GLY A 181 10.04 0.24 -6.67
CA GLY A 181 11.19 -0.59 -7.02
C GLY A 181 10.90 -1.52 -8.20
N PRO A 182 11.92 -2.23 -8.69
CA PRO A 182 11.80 -3.12 -9.84
C PRO A 182 10.89 -4.30 -9.52
N PRO A 183 10.06 -4.75 -10.50
CA PRO A 183 9.27 -5.96 -10.37
C PRO A 183 10.17 -7.19 -10.13
N LEU A 184 9.71 -8.11 -9.28
CA LEU A 184 10.41 -9.36 -8.99
C LEU A 184 9.45 -10.55 -9.00
N CYS A 185 9.93 -11.72 -9.40
CA CYS A 185 9.25 -12.99 -9.22
C CYS A 185 9.67 -13.59 -7.88
N LEU A 186 8.72 -14.13 -7.11
CA LEU A 186 9.02 -14.78 -5.85
C LEU A 186 9.33 -16.27 -6.04
N ASP A 187 10.28 -16.78 -5.27
CA ASP A 187 10.69 -18.18 -5.31
C ASP A 187 9.77 -19.05 -4.42
N GLY A 188 8.59 -19.40 -4.93
CA GLY A 188 7.58 -20.21 -4.23
C GLY A 188 6.59 -19.39 -3.39
N GLU A 189 5.92 -20.07 -2.42
CA GLU A 189 4.87 -19.48 -1.56
C GLU A 189 5.19 -19.49 -0.06
N GLY A 190 6.37 -20.01 0.29
CA GLY A 190 6.79 -20.26 1.66
C GLY A 190 7.26 -19.02 2.43
N PRO A 191 7.81 -19.25 3.65
CA PRO A 191 8.37 -18.16 4.45
C PRO A 191 9.49 -17.40 3.76
N ALA A 192 10.34 -18.07 2.98
CA ALA A 192 11.44 -17.45 2.23
C ALA A 192 10.93 -16.47 1.18
N ALA A 193 9.92 -16.85 0.38
CA ALA A 193 9.30 -15.98 -0.61
C ALA A 193 8.59 -14.78 0.05
N THR A 194 7.96 -15.00 1.22
CA THR A 194 7.34 -13.92 1.99
C THR A 194 8.39 -12.92 2.47
N GLU A 195 9.53 -13.42 2.95
CA GLU A 195 10.65 -12.58 3.40
C GLU A 195 11.32 -11.85 2.22
N GLN A 196 11.48 -12.51 1.07
CA GLN A 196 11.98 -11.89 -0.16
C GLN A 196 11.12 -10.67 -0.54
N ALA A 197 9.79 -10.81 -0.52
CA ALA A 197 8.88 -9.68 -0.78
C ALA A 197 9.00 -8.57 0.28
N ARG A 198 9.13 -8.94 1.57
CA ARG A 198 9.31 -7.97 2.65
C ARG A 198 10.60 -7.17 2.47
N LEU A 199 11.71 -7.83 2.17
CA LEU A 199 13.00 -7.18 1.94
C LEU A 199 12.94 -6.21 0.75
N ALA A 200 12.28 -6.59 -0.35
CA ALA A 200 12.11 -5.72 -1.50
C ALA A 200 11.29 -4.45 -1.15
N VAL A 201 10.18 -4.60 -0.42
CA VAL A 201 9.39 -3.46 0.06
C VAL A 201 10.17 -2.61 1.07
N THR A 202 10.98 -3.23 1.93
CA THR A 202 11.85 -2.54 2.87
C THR A 202 12.90 -1.70 2.14
N ALA A 203 13.50 -2.23 1.08
CA ALA A 203 14.45 -1.48 0.26
C ALA A 203 13.78 -0.25 -0.39
N ALA A 204 12.60 -0.43 -0.99
CA ALA A 204 11.81 0.65 -1.55
C ALA A 204 11.42 1.70 -0.49
N TRP A 205 11.02 1.25 0.71
CA TRP A 205 10.71 2.15 1.83
C TRP A 205 11.95 2.93 2.30
N ARG A 206 13.13 2.30 2.42
CA ARG A 206 14.38 3.00 2.79
C ARG A 206 14.72 4.10 1.78
N THR A 207 14.53 3.83 0.50
CA THR A 207 14.69 4.84 -0.55
C THR A 207 13.70 5.99 -0.35
N ALA A 208 12.42 5.70 -0.06
CA ALA A 208 11.41 6.72 0.18
C ALA A 208 11.75 7.60 1.41
N VAL A 209 12.20 6.99 2.51
CA VAL A 209 12.63 7.70 3.73
C VAL A 209 13.83 8.60 3.46
N ALA A 210 14.84 8.07 2.77
CA ALA A 210 16.04 8.84 2.42
C ALA A 210 15.71 10.07 1.56
N ARG A 211 14.73 9.96 0.65
CA ARG A 211 14.25 11.09 -0.17
C ARG A 211 13.52 12.16 0.65
N LEU A 212 12.95 11.81 1.80
CA LEU A 212 12.41 12.79 2.74
C LEU A 212 13.49 13.47 3.58
N GLY A 213 14.69 12.91 3.65
CA GLY A 213 15.79 13.37 4.51
C GLY A 213 15.57 12.98 5.98
N GLU A 214 14.89 11.87 6.23
CA GLU A 214 14.64 11.34 7.57
C GLU A 214 15.54 10.15 7.87
N PRO A 215 15.91 9.94 9.16
CA PRO A 215 16.58 8.70 9.55
C PRO A 215 15.60 7.54 9.48
N ALA A 216 16.03 6.41 8.92
CA ALA A 216 15.28 5.17 8.98
C ALA A 216 15.35 4.60 10.40
N GLY A 217 14.23 4.55 11.10
CA GLY A 217 14.12 3.91 12.41
C GLY A 217 14.08 2.38 12.31
N PRO A 218 14.40 1.65 13.41
CA PRO A 218 14.28 0.20 13.46
C PRO A 218 12.83 -0.26 13.24
N ALA A 219 12.65 -1.55 12.94
CA ALA A 219 11.34 -2.19 12.84
C ALA A 219 10.54 -2.03 14.15
N ALA A 220 9.24 -1.86 14.03
CA ALA A 220 8.32 -1.67 15.16
C ALA A 220 7.87 -3.01 15.76
#